data_478ac4e4a5ed203a039e8bbbecd583ec
#
_entry.id   478ac4e4a5ed203a039e8bbbecd583ec
#
_cell.length_a   1.000
_cell.length_b   1.000
_cell.length_c   1.000
_cell.angle_alpha   90.00
_cell.angle_beta   90.00
_cell.angle_gamma   90.00
#
_symmetry.space_group_name_H-M   'P 1'
#
loop_
_entity.id
_entity.type
_entity.pdbx_description
1 polymer ?
#
loop_
_entity_poly.entity_id
_entity_poly.type
_entity_poly.pdbx_seq_one_letter_code
_entity_poly.pdbx_strand_id
1 'polypeptide(L)'
;MENTLENLTEKSVGINLTNAFDQMLFPFKNTLEKAKAVAKVSQLKKVDSFFDNLTLKLVKTETDYWDNLTVTSDAERFNRWVFAIMSVHTTWESNVRGYNVAMKDLSWTIDKNRLEEMVVEARVGMYERRNKGLWQLAQKFRENPDQFKKQDDETWQECRNRLVGTIYGLGNAKTTYGLALSNPVDAQLCCLDVHLLRFMGHDHDGQPNLKIYQAMEDEWLDRCNKYGVAPNVAREI
;
A
#
# COMPACT_ATOMS: atom_id res chain seq x y z
N MET A 1 -43.23 49.40 46.07
CA MET A 1 -43.47 48.00 46.24
C MET A 1 -43.25 47.37 44.83
N GLU A 2 -42.02 47.34 44.44
CA GLU A 2 -41.49 46.76 43.25
C GLU A 2 -40.31 45.91 43.72
N ASN A 3 -40.01 44.83 43.00
CA ASN A 3 -38.91 43.88 43.19
C ASN A 3 -39.22 42.63 44.04
N THR A 4 -39.91 41.68 43.44
CA THR A 4 -39.85 40.29 43.90
C THR A 4 -40.18 39.25 42.79
N LEU A 5 -39.82 39.52 41.50
CA LEU A 5 -40.09 38.59 40.40
C LEU A 5 -38.89 38.30 39.46
N GLU A 6 -37.69 38.75 39.79
CA GLU A 6 -36.52 38.57 38.90
C GLU A 6 -35.53 37.47 39.33
N ASN A 7 -35.80 36.67 40.36
CA ASN A 7 -34.83 35.67 40.87
C ASN A 7 -35.24 34.19 40.75
N LEU A 8 -36.12 33.86 39.82
CA LEU A 8 -36.58 32.45 39.63
C LEU A 8 -36.36 31.83 38.25
N THR A 9 -35.56 32.45 37.38
CA THR A 9 -35.42 31.93 36.00
C THR A 9 -34.02 31.43 35.62
N GLU A 10 -33.06 31.28 36.55
CA GLU A 10 -31.73 30.77 36.17
C GLU A 10 -31.25 29.53 36.96
N LYS A 11 -32.13 28.75 37.54
CA LYS A 11 -31.81 27.43 38.14
C LYS A 11 -32.63 26.31 37.55
N SER A 12 -32.86 26.33 36.23
CA SER A 12 -33.45 25.21 35.54
C SER A 12 -32.43 24.51 34.66
N VAL A 13 -31.96 23.38 35.19
CA VAL A 13 -31.78 22.16 34.44
C VAL A 13 -30.85 22.32 33.21
N GLY A 14 -29.58 22.62 33.48
CA GLY A 14 -28.50 22.17 32.63
C GLY A 14 -28.38 20.66 32.73
N ILE A 15 -29.37 19.90 32.28
CA ILE A 15 -29.20 18.49 31.96
C ILE A 15 -28.14 18.47 30.88
N ASN A 16 -26.97 17.99 31.26
CA ASN A 16 -25.84 17.91 30.39
C ASN A 16 -26.21 16.81 29.33
N LEU A 17 -26.90 17.25 28.26
CA LEU A 17 -27.38 16.41 27.16
C LEU A 17 -26.26 15.57 26.57
N THR A 18 -25.02 16.07 26.64
CA THR A 18 -23.81 15.36 26.25
C THR A 18 -23.59 14.11 27.13
N ASN A 19 -23.74 14.23 28.45
CA ASN A 19 -23.60 13.09 29.36
C ASN A 19 -24.72 12.06 29.21
N ALA A 20 -25.96 12.51 28.97
CA ALA A 20 -27.08 11.59 28.73
C ALA A 20 -26.93 10.85 27.39
N PHE A 21 -26.46 11.54 26.35
CA PHE A 21 -26.17 10.94 25.05
C PHE A 21 -24.99 9.95 25.12
N ASP A 22 -23.92 10.31 25.82
CA ASP A 22 -22.77 9.42 26.04
C ASP A 22 -23.14 8.17 26.87
N GLN A 23 -23.98 8.30 27.88
CA GLN A 23 -24.48 7.16 28.66
C GLN A 23 -25.41 6.25 27.86
N MET A 24 -26.21 6.82 26.97
CA MET A 24 -27.10 6.05 26.06
C MET A 24 -26.31 5.31 24.98
N LEU A 25 -25.19 5.88 24.50
CA LEU A 25 -24.32 5.28 23.49
C LEU A 25 -23.28 4.31 24.08
N PHE A 26 -23.04 4.35 25.39
CA PHE A 26 -22.03 3.53 26.03
C PHE A 26 -22.20 2.00 25.80
N PRO A 27 -23.42 1.43 25.89
CA PRO A 27 -23.66 0.00 25.58
C PRO A 27 -23.37 -0.31 24.09
N PHE A 28 -23.73 0.59 23.18
CA PHE A 28 -23.53 0.42 21.74
C PHE A 28 -22.05 0.54 21.36
N LYS A 29 -21.31 1.51 21.92
CA LYS A 29 -19.86 1.59 21.76
C LYS A 29 -19.17 0.30 22.21
N ASN A 30 -19.51 -0.20 23.38
CA ASN A 30 -18.91 -1.42 23.91
C ASN A 30 -19.26 -2.68 23.06
N THR A 31 -20.47 -2.72 22.51
CA THR A 31 -20.91 -3.79 21.60
C THR A 31 -20.20 -3.68 20.26
N LEU A 32 -20.04 -2.48 19.73
CA LEU A 32 -19.34 -2.24 18.47
C LEU A 32 -17.83 -2.56 18.60
N GLU A 33 -17.18 -2.16 19.69
CA GLU A 33 -15.78 -2.50 19.97
C GLU A 33 -15.57 -4.01 20.13
N LYS A 34 -16.49 -4.70 20.81
CA LYS A 34 -16.48 -6.16 20.91
C LYS A 34 -16.68 -6.82 19.56
N ALA A 35 -17.61 -6.33 18.73
CA ALA A 35 -17.85 -6.85 17.39
C ALA A 35 -16.61 -6.66 16.49
N LYS A 36 -15.99 -5.49 16.55
CA LYS A 36 -14.73 -5.21 15.83
C LYS A 36 -13.59 -6.12 16.30
N ALA A 37 -13.46 -6.36 17.60
CA ALA A 37 -12.45 -7.27 18.16
C ALA A 37 -12.68 -8.71 17.68
N VAL A 38 -13.92 -9.19 17.68
CA VAL A 38 -14.28 -10.54 17.18
C VAL A 38 -14.01 -10.64 15.67
N ALA A 39 -14.37 -9.61 14.90
CA ALA A 39 -14.10 -9.58 13.46
C ALA A 39 -12.58 -9.62 13.18
N LYS A 40 -11.79 -8.84 13.93
CA LYS A 40 -10.32 -8.85 13.83
C LYS A 40 -9.74 -10.24 14.15
N VAL A 41 -10.18 -10.89 15.23
CA VAL A 41 -9.73 -12.24 15.59
C VAL A 41 -10.10 -13.26 14.50
N SER A 42 -11.31 -13.16 13.93
CA SER A 42 -11.72 -14.02 12.81
C SER A 42 -10.86 -13.82 11.58
N GLN A 43 -10.49 -12.57 11.29
CA GLN A 43 -9.65 -12.26 10.14
C GLN A 43 -8.20 -12.74 10.33
N LEU A 44 -7.63 -12.56 11.52
CA LEU A 44 -6.32 -13.11 11.87
C LEU A 44 -6.26 -14.62 11.69
N LYS A 45 -7.32 -15.35 12.11
CA LYS A 45 -7.44 -16.80 11.88
C LYS A 45 -7.43 -17.16 10.40
N LYS A 46 -7.98 -16.33 9.51
CA LYS A 46 -7.90 -16.57 8.06
C LYS A 46 -6.48 -16.39 7.53
N VAL A 47 -5.77 -15.37 8.02
CA VAL A 47 -4.36 -15.17 7.66
C VAL A 47 -3.51 -16.33 8.16
N ASP A 48 -3.69 -16.76 9.42
CA ASP A 48 -2.97 -17.92 9.98
C ASP A 48 -3.29 -19.19 9.17
N SER A 49 -4.57 -19.46 8.87
CA SER A 49 -4.98 -20.59 8.03
C SER A 49 -4.37 -20.55 6.62
N PHE A 50 -4.19 -19.37 6.03
CA PHE A 50 -3.49 -19.25 4.76
C PHE A 50 -2.06 -19.76 4.89
N PHE A 51 -1.30 -19.28 5.86
CA PHE A 51 0.08 -19.71 6.07
C PHE A 51 0.19 -21.19 6.45
N ASP A 52 -0.72 -21.71 7.29
CA ASP A 52 -0.76 -23.13 7.69
C ASP A 52 -1.01 -24.08 6.50
N ASN A 53 -1.67 -23.60 5.44
CA ASN A 53 -1.95 -24.36 4.22
C ASN A 53 -0.87 -24.20 3.13
N LEU A 54 0.17 -23.39 3.34
CA LEU A 54 1.28 -23.30 2.40
C LEU A 54 2.05 -24.63 2.36
N THR A 55 2.10 -25.25 1.19
CA THR A 55 2.90 -26.46 1.00
C THR A 55 4.31 -26.11 0.56
N LEU A 56 5.31 -26.87 1.00
CA LEU A 56 6.70 -26.67 0.56
C LEU A 56 6.85 -26.68 -0.96
N LYS A 57 6.06 -27.52 -1.64
CA LYS A 57 6.06 -27.59 -3.12
C LYS A 57 5.59 -26.27 -3.73
N LEU A 58 4.50 -25.69 -3.23
CA LEU A 58 3.94 -24.43 -3.72
C LEU A 58 4.93 -23.28 -3.47
N VAL A 59 5.40 -23.14 -2.24
CA VAL A 59 6.39 -22.11 -1.86
C VAL A 59 7.63 -22.22 -2.74
N LYS A 60 8.17 -23.44 -2.93
CA LYS A 60 9.35 -23.63 -3.79
C LYS A 60 9.07 -23.23 -5.23
N THR A 61 7.94 -23.67 -5.80
CA THR A 61 7.59 -23.36 -7.19
C THR A 61 7.49 -21.85 -7.42
N GLU A 62 6.81 -21.13 -6.51
CA GLU A 62 6.66 -19.68 -6.60
C GLU A 62 7.99 -18.96 -6.33
N THR A 63 8.77 -19.43 -5.36
CA THR A 63 10.11 -18.87 -5.11
C THR A 63 11.01 -19.01 -6.32
N ASP A 64 11.09 -20.19 -6.93
CA ASP A 64 11.89 -20.46 -8.13
C ASP A 64 11.43 -19.56 -9.31
N TYR A 65 10.11 -19.36 -9.47
CA TYR A 65 9.56 -18.44 -10.47
C TYR A 65 10.00 -17.00 -10.25
N TRP A 66 9.83 -16.47 -9.04
CA TRP A 66 10.15 -15.09 -8.70
C TRP A 66 11.66 -14.84 -8.67
N ASP A 67 12.47 -15.81 -8.25
CA ASP A 67 13.93 -15.71 -8.25
C ASP A 67 14.48 -15.55 -9.68
N ASN A 68 13.91 -16.29 -10.64
CA ASN A 68 14.24 -16.14 -12.06
C ASN A 68 13.86 -14.76 -12.64
N LEU A 69 13.03 -13.98 -11.94
CA LEU A 69 12.64 -12.64 -12.31
C LEU A 69 13.42 -11.54 -11.57
N THR A 70 14.38 -11.90 -10.73
CA THR A 70 15.25 -10.97 -10.02
C THR A 70 16.00 -10.09 -11.01
N VAL A 71 15.97 -8.79 -10.74
CA VAL A 71 16.53 -7.78 -11.62
C VAL A 71 18.06 -7.82 -11.61
N THR A 72 18.66 -7.92 -12.79
CA THR A 72 20.11 -7.99 -12.98
C THR A 72 20.72 -6.72 -13.57
N SER A 73 19.88 -5.82 -14.10
CA SER A 73 20.32 -4.57 -14.73
C SER A 73 19.48 -3.36 -14.31
N ASP A 74 20.03 -2.16 -14.48
CA ASP A 74 19.30 -0.92 -14.25
C ASP A 74 18.13 -0.75 -15.24
N ALA A 75 18.27 -1.23 -16.47
CA ALA A 75 17.18 -1.20 -17.44
C ALA A 75 15.99 -2.07 -16.98
N GLU A 76 16.24 -3.27 -16.49
CA GLU A 76 15.18 -4.12 -15.91
C GLU A 76 14.56 -3.47 -14.68
N ARG A 77 15.38 -2.87 -13.80
CA ARG A 77 14.89 -2.14 -12.63
C ARG A 77 13.98 -0.98 -13.04
N PHE A 78 14.39 -0.18 -14.02
CA PHE A 78 13.54 0.87 -14.58
C PHE A 78 12.19 0.32 -15.04
N ASN A 79 12.19 -0.79 -15.76
CA ASN A 79 10.98 -1.45 -16.26
C ASN A 79 10.05 -1.87 -15.11
N ARG A 80 10.58 -2.39 -13.99
CA ARG A 80 9.79 -2.72 -12.80
C ARG A 80 9.13 -1.49 -12.18
N TRP A 81 9.84 -0.39 -12.10
CA TRP A 81 9.29 0.86 -11.59
C TRP A 81 8.24 1.47 -12.53
N VAL A 82 8.41 1.38 -13.84
CA VAL A 82 7.37 1.75 -14.82
C VAL A 82 6.11 0.92 -14.58
N PHE A 83 6.25 -0.41 -14.43
CA PHE A 83 5.13 -1.30 -14.14
C PHE A 83 4.41 -0.91 -12.84
N ALA A 84 5.15 -0.61 -11.78
CA ALA A 84 4.59 -0.18 -10.50
C ALA A 84 3.80 1.13 -10.60
N ILE A 85 4.29 2.13 -11.36
CA ILE A 85 3.55 3.39 -11.61
C ILE A 85 2.30 3.15 -12.45
N MET A 86 2.40 2.31 -13.48
CA MET A 86 1.27 1.99 -14.34
C MET A 86 0.15 1.23 -13.58
N SER A 87 0.47 0.51 -12.50
CA SER A 87 -0.47 -0.25 -11.68
C SER A 87 -1.36 0.60 -10.75
N VAL A 88 -1.18 1.93 -10.71
CA VAL A 88 -1.96 2.80 -9.83
C VAL A 88 -3.44 2.85 -10.27
N HIS A 89 -4.35 2.41 -9.40
CA HIS A 89 -5.81 2.40 -9.64
C HIS A 89 -6.20 1.81 -11.00
N THR A 90 -5.68 0.63 -11.32
CA THR A 90 -6.02 -0.08 -12.56
C THR A 90 -6.13 -1.59 -12.32
N THR A 91 -6.81 -2.32 -13.22
CA THR A 91 -6.84 -3.78 -13.21
C THR A 91 -5.51 -4.34 -13.71
N TRP A 92 -5.27 -5.62 -13.43
CA TRP A 92 -4.09 -6.32 -13.92
C TRP A 92 -3.94 -6.23 -15.46
N GLU A 93 -5.01 -6.56 -16.19
CA GLU A 93 -5.01 -6.56 -17.65
C GLU A 93 -4.73 -5.15 -18.22
N SER A 94 -5.31 -4.13 -17.60
CA SER A 94 -5.06 -2.74 -17.99
C SER A 94 -3.64 -2.31 -17.66
N ASN A 95 -3.08 -2.76 -16.53
CA ASN A 95 -1.69 -2.49 -16.19
C ASN A 95 -0.72 -3.13 -17.19
N VAL A 96 -0.91 -4.42 -17.50
CA VAL A 96 -0.09 -5.15 -18.48
C VAL A 96 -0.18 -4.48 -19.85
N ARG A 97 -1.38 -4.12 -20.30
CA ARG A 97 -1.56 -3.39 -21.57
C ARG A 97 -0.81 -2.07 -21.58
N GLY A 98 -0.98 -1.26 -20.53
CA GLY A 98 -0.33 0.04 -20.43
C GLY A 98 1.19 -0.07 -20.37
N TYR A 99 1.69 -1.02 -19.60
CA TYR A 99 3.13 -1.34 -19.55
C TYR A 99 3.68 -1.74 -20.93
N ASN A 100 2.97 -2.62 -21.65
CA ASN A 100 3.39 -3.04 -22.99
C ASN A 100 3.44 -1.86 -23.98
N VAL A 101 2.49 -0.92 -23.89
CA VAL A 101 2.52 0.32 -24.69
C VAL A 101 3.74 1.15 -24.32
N ALA A 102 4.01 1.34 -23.03
CA ALA A 102 5.15 2.13 -22.56
C ALA A 102 6.52 1.53 -22.97
N MET A 103 6.59 0.21 -23.10
CA MET A 103 7.84 -0.50 -23.45
C MET A 103 8.09 -0.63 -24.95
N LYS A 104 7.11 -0.31 -25.83
CA LYS A 104 7.29 -0.37 -27.29
C LYS A 104 8.31 0.66 -27.78
N ASP A 105 8.29 1.84 -27.21
CA ASP A 105 9.14 2.96 -27.58
C ASP A 105 9.47 3.78 -26.34
N LEU A 106 10.73 3.83 -25.96
CA LEU A 106 11.22 4.55 -24.80
C LEU A 106 11.53 6.02 -25.04
N SER A 107 11.24 6.56 -26.23
CA SER A 107 11.45 7.99 -26.55
C SER A 107 10.69 8.91 -25.59
N TRP A 108 9.58 8.45 -25.00
CA TRP A 108 8.84 9.16 -23.96
C TRP A 108 9.68 9.50 -22.72
N THR A 109 10.78 8.79 -22.49
CA THR A 109 11.66 9.07 -21.34
C THR A 109 12.42 10.39 -21.48
N ILE A 110 12.52 10.91 -22.69
CA ILE A 110 13.24 12.14 -23.03
C ILE A 110 12.36 13.21 -23.70
N ASP A 111 11.17 12.84 -24.15
CA ASP A 111 10.22 13.72 -24.85
C ASP A 111 8.85 13.68 -24.15
N LYS A 112 8.43 14.83 -23.59
CA LYS A 112 7.13 14.94 -22.88
C LYS A 112 5.92 14.76 -23.80
N ASN A 113 6.02 15.17 -25.05
CA ASN A 113 4.89 15.02 -26.00
C ASN A 113 4.68 13.53 -26.30
N ARG A 114 5.77 12.79 -26.50
CA ARG A 114 5.72 11.33 -26.66
C ARG A 114 5.20 10.62 -25.42
N LEU A 115 5.52 11.13 -24.21
CA LEU A 115 4.96 10.61 -22.97
C LEU A 115 3.45 10.79 -22.91
N GLU A 116 2.94 11.98 -23.24
CA GLU A 116 1.49 12.26 -23.26
C GLU A 116 0.76 11.37 -24.26
N GLU A 117 1.28 11.23 -25.47
CA GLU A 117 0.76 10.32 -26.49
C GLU A 117 0.72 8.87 -26.00
N MET A 118 1.83 8.39 -25.44
CA MET A 118 1.95 7.03 -24.90
C MET A 118 0.95 6.76 -23.78
N VAL A 119 0.79 7.68 -22.84
CA VAL A 119 -0.14 7.51 -21.71
C VAL A 119 -1.60 7.50 -22.18
N VAL A 120 -1.94 8.28 -23.24
CA VAL A 120 -3.27 8.25 -23.88
C VAL A 120 -3.48 6.93 -24.61
N GLU A 121 -2.50 6.45 -25.39
CA GLU A 121 -2.55 5.15 -26.09
C GLU A 121 -2.75 3.98 -25.11
N ALA A 122 -2.08 4.03 -23.95
CA ALA A 122 -2.14 3.01 -22.92
C ALA A 122 -3.57 2.80 -22.35
N ARG A 123 -4.44 3.79 -22.38
CA ARG A 123 -5.85 3.74 -21.92
C ARG A 123 -6.01 3.19 -20.50
N VAL A 124 -5.13 3.61 -19.59
CA VAL A 124 -5.15 3.14 -18.19
C VAL A 124 -5.74 4.18 -17.22
N GLY A 125 -6.26 5.30 -17.72
CA GLY A 125 -6.83 6.39 -16.91
C GLY A 125 -5.77 7.17 -16.12
N MET A 126 -6.20 8.12 -15.29
CA MET A 126 -5.35 8.96 -14.45
C MET A 126 -4.16 9.59 -15.20
N TYR A 127 -4.41 10.08 -16.40
CA TYR A 127 -3.41 10.53 -17.37
C TYR A 127 -2.41 11.53 -16.78
N GLU A 128 -2.89 12.58 -16.13
CA GLU A 128 -2.04 13.60 -15.51
C GLU A 128 -1.10 13.01 -14.44
N ARG A 129 -1.66 12.13 -13.58
CA ARG A 129 -0.89 11.48 -12.52
C ARG A 129 0.21 10.60 -13.09
N ARG A 130 -0.11 9.81 -14.13
CA ARG A 130 0.86 8.94 -14.80
C ARG A 130 1.92 9.73 -15.54
N ASN A 131 1.52 10.75 -16.31
CA ASN A 131 2.46 11.64 -17.00
C ASN A 131 3.47 12.21 -15.99
N LYS A 132 3.00 12.79 -14.90
CA LYS A 132 3.86 13.37 -13.87
C LYS A 132 4.77 12.33 -13.22
N GLY A 133 4.22 11.18 -12.83
CA GLY A 133 4.98 10.11 -12.17
C GLY A 133 6.03 9.48 -13.08
N LEU A 134 5.65 9.10 -14.30
CA LEU A 134 6.55 8.49 -15.27
C LEU A 134 7.66 9.45 -15.72
N TRP A 135 7.30 10.73 -15.92
CA TRP A 135 8.32 11.73 -16.24
C TRP A 135 9.35 11.90 -15.13
N GLN A 136 8.89 12.03 -13.88
CA GLN A 136 9.80 12.13 -12.74
C GLN A 136 10.66 10.87 -12.57
N LEU A 137 10.08 9.68 -12.77
CA LEU A 137 10.84 8.43 -12.76
C LEU A 137 11.96 8.48 -13.79
N ALA A 138 11.65 8.81 -15.05
CA ALA A 138 12.62 8.83 -16.13
C ALA A 138 13.77 9.83 -15.86
N GLN A 139 13.45 11.02 -15.32
CA GLN A 139 14.49 12.01 -14.96
C GLN A 139 15.39 11.49 -13.84
N LYS A 140 14.80 11.09 -12.71
CA LYS A 140 15.56 10.63 -11.53
C LYS A 140 16.37 9.37 -11.82
N PHE A 141 15.81 8.46 -12.60
CA PHE A 141 16.52 7.23 -12.95
C PHE A 141 17.73 7.50 -13.83
N ARG A 142 17.64 8.49 -14.74
CA ARG A 142 18.75 8.93 -15.58
C ARG A 142 19.83 9.66 -14.78
N GLU A 143 19.42 10.48 -13.80
CA GLU A 143 20.33 11.21 -12.92
C GLU A 143 21.12 10.27 -12.01
N ASN A 144 20.43 9.32 -11.37
CA ASN A 144 21.03 8.37 -10.43
C ASN A 144 20.19 7.10 -10.33
N PRO A 145 20.45 6.04 -11.10
CA PRO A 145 19.72 4.77 -11.00
C PRO A 145 19.93 4.07 -9.63
N ASP A 146 21.07 4.29 -8.97
CA ASP A 146 21.38 3.64 -7.70
C ASP A 146 20.48 4.11 -6.55
N GLN A 147 19.85 5.28 -6.67
CA GLN A 147 18.87 5.71 -5.67
C GLN A 147 17.68 4.75 -5.53
N PHE A 148 17.39 3.93 -6.57
CA PHE A 148 16.30 2.95 -6.58
C PHE A 148 16.72 1.57 -6.08
N LYS A 149 17.95 1.44 -5.60
CA LYS A 149 18.50 0.24 -4.95
C LYS A 149 18.50 0.43 -3.44
N LYS A 150 18.39 -0.69 -2.72
CA LYS A 150 18.69 -0.69 -1.29
C LYS A 150 20.19 -0.43 -1.11
N GLN A 151 20.52 0.50 -0.22
CA GLN A 151 21.91 0.78 0.16
C GLN A 151 22.38 -0.24 1.21
N ASP A 152 23.69 -0.42 1.35
CA ASP A 152 24.26 -1.44 2.24
C ASP A 152 23.97 -1.17 3.73
N ASP A 153 23.87 0.10 4.10
CA ASP A 153 23.68 0.58 5.48
C ASP A 153 22.21 0.81 5.86
N GLU A 154 21.26 0.52 4.97
CA GLU A 154 19.83 0.71 5.24
C GLU A 154 19.06 -0.62 5.29
N THR A 155 18.01 -0.66 6.09
CA THR A 155 16.99 -1.71 6.04
C THR A 155 16.08 -1.55 4.82
N TRP A 156 15.31 -2.57 4.48
CA TRP A 156 14.31 -2.46 3.41
C TRP A 156 13.23 -1.40 3.70
N GLN A 157 12.83 -1.25 4.97
CA GLN A 157 11.87 -0.23 5.39
C GLN A 157 12.45 1.18 5.25
N GLU A 158 13.73 1.39 5.59
CA GLU A 158 14.43 2.66 5.41
C GLU A 158 14.58 3.00 3.92
N CYS A 159 14.95 2.03 3.08
CA CYS A 159 14.97 2.17 1.64
C CYS A 159 13.62 2.63 1.09
N ARG A 160 12.53 1.96 1.45
CA ARG A 160 11.18 2.37 1.08
C ARG A 160 10.89 3.80 1.55
N ASN A 161 11.13 4.11 2.82
CA ASN A 161 10.82 5.40 3.41
C ASN A 161 11.61 6.53 2.74
N ARG A 162 12.85 6.29 2.33
CA ARG A 162 13.67 7.21 1.54
C ARG A 162 13.07 7.49 0.16
N LEU A 163 12.45 6.50 -0.46
CA LEU A 163 11.87 6.60 -1.80
C LEU A 163 10.43 7.11 -1.83
N VAL A 164 9.66 6.94 -0.75
CA VAL A 164 8.26 7.42 -0.66
C VAL A 164 8.21 8.92 -0.91
N GLY A 165 7.34 9.33 -1.85
CA GLY A 165 7.14 10.74 -2.19
C GLY A 165 8.22 11.36 -3.09
N THR A 166 9.30 10.64 -3.40
CA THR A 166 10.34 11.13 -4.34
C THR A 166 9.82 11.23 -5.77
N ILE A 167 8.81 10.42 -6.11
CA ILE A 167 8.11 10.42 -7.38
C ILE A 167 6.62 10.64 -7.10
N TYR A 168 6.00 11.49 -7.88
CA TYR A 168 4.58 11.79 -7.75
C TYR A 168 3.72 10.53 -7.91
N GLY A 169 2.87 10.28 -6.93
CA GLY A 169 1.96 9.13 -6.91
C GLY A 169 2.54 7.85 -6.30
N LEU A 170 3.82 7.83 -5.91
CA LEU A 170 4.42 6.72 -5.16
C LEU A 170 4.26 6.95 -3.65
N GLY A 171 3.20 6.39 -3.08
CA GLY A 171 3.04 6.20 -1.64
C GLY A 171 3.65 4.87 -1.18
N ASN A 172 3.48 4.52 0.11
CA ASN A 172 4.07 3.32 0.71
C ASN A 172 3.85 2.04 -0.11
N ALA A 173 2.60 1.72 -0.44
CA ALA A 173 2.28 0.48 -1.17
C ALA A 173 2.96 0.41 -2.55
N LYS A 174 2.95 1.50 -3.33
CA LYS A 174 3.53 1.48 -4.69
C LYS A 174 5.05 1.54 -4.68
N THR A 175 5.66 2.22 -3.70
CA THR A 175 7.11 2.18 -3.49
C THR A 175 7.54 0.77 -3.09
N THR A 176 6.83 0.15 -2.12
CA THR A 176 7.05 -1.25 -1.76
C THR A 176 6.91 -2.18 -2.96
N TYR A 177 5.87 -1.98 -3.79
CA TYR A 177 5.65 -2.80 -4.98
C TYR A 177 6.82 -2.71 -5.98
N GLY A 178 7.33 -1.51 -6.26
CA GLY A 178 8.50 -1.33 -7.13
C GLY A 178 9.77 -2.00 -6.59
N LEU A 179 10.00 -1.91 -5.27
CA LEU A 179 11.13 -2.59 -4.60
C LEU A 179 10.97 -4.11 -4.63
N ALA A 180 9.79 -4.63 -4.30
CA ALA A 180 9.49 -6.06 -4.31
C ALA A 180 9.58 -6.66 -5.71
N LEU A 181 9.08 -5.98 -6.75
CA LEU A 181 9.24 -6.43 -8.14
C LEU A 181 10.70 -6.43 -8.61
N SER A 182 11.53 -5.56 -8.04
CA SER A 182 12.96 -5.49 -8.37
C SER A 182 13.80 -6.51 -7.60
N ASN A 183 13.33 -6.94 -6.43
CA ASN A 183 14.02 -7.87 -5.53
C ASN A 183 12.99 -8.84 -4.92
N PRO A 184 12.38 -9.71 -5.73
CA PRO A 184 11.15 -10.40 -5.35
C PRO A 184 11.32 -11.41 -4.23
N VAL A 185 12.51 -11.98 -4.06
CA VAL A 185 12.83 -12.96 -3.02
C VAL A 185 13.51 -12.30 -1.81
N ASP A 186 14.37 -11.29 -2.06
CA ASP A 186 15.22 -10.69 -1.02
C ASP A 186 14.53 -9.56 -0.24
N ALA A 187 13.59 -8.84 -0.89
CA ALA A 187 12.98 -7.68 -0.26
C ALA A 187 12.12 -8.07 0.95
N GLN A 188 12.57 -7.71 2.14
CA GLN A 188 11.83 -7.87 3.40
C GLN A 188 10.80 -6.73 3.54
N LEU A 189 9.85 -6.71 2.61
CA LEU A 189 8.76 -5.75 2.49
C LEU A 189 7.50 -6.45 1.98
N CYS A 190 6.34 -5.93 2.36
CA CYS A 190 5.08 -6.39 1.81
C CYS A 190 4.28 -5.23 1.20
N CYS A 191 3.92 -5.35 -0.08
CA CYS A 191 3.02 -4.40 -0.71
C CYS A 191 1.59 -4.61 -0.19
N LEU A 192 1.22 -3.86 0.85
CA LEU A 192 -0.14 -3.85 1.40
C LEU A 192 -1.06 -3.05 0.47
N ASP A 193 -1.53 -3.70 -0.57
CA ASP A 193 -2.59 -3.14 -1.43
C ASP A 193 -3.97 -3.30 -0.77
N VAL A 194 -5.00 -2.78 -1.41
CA VAL A 194 -6.37 -2.83 -0.88
C VAL A 194 -6.89 -4.26 -0.62
N HIS A 195 -6.42 -5.24 -1.41
CA HIS A 195 -6.85 -6.64 -1.28
C HIS A 195 -6.20 -7.27 -0.07
N LEU A 196 -4.88 -7.12 0.08
CA LEU A 196 -4.15 -7.66 1.22
C LEU A 196 -4.54 -6.94 2.52
N LEU A 197 -4.72 -5.61 2.49
CA LEU A 197 -5.24 -4.86 3.63
C LEU A 197 -6.57 -5.42 4.13
N ARG A 198 -7.53 -5.66 3.22
CA ARG A 198 -8.81 -6.26 3.56
C ARG A 198 -8.67 -7.70 4.06
N PHE A 199 -7.80 -8.48 3.43
CA PHE A 199 -7.49 -9.84 3.87
C PHE A 199 -6.92 -9.86 5.30
N MET A 200 -6.12 -8.87 5.67
CA MET A 200 -5.58 -8.69 7.02
C MET A 200 -6.54 -7.97 7.98
N GLY A 201 -7.76 -7.65 7.57
CA GLY A 201 -8.80 -7.06 8.42
C GLY A 201 -8.77 -5.53 8.54
N HIS A 202 -8.11 -4.84 7.62
CA HIS A 202 -8.20 -3.39 7.53
C HIS A 202 -9.40 -2.98 6.67
N ASP A 203 -10.46 -2.56 7.33
CA ASP A 203 -11.78 -2.35 6.71
C ASP A 203 -12.07 -0.85 6.43
N HIS A 204 -11.05 -0.09 6.13
CA HIS A 204 -11.18 1.34 5.80
C HIS A 204 -10.93 1.61 4.32
N ASP A 205 -11.69 2.57 3.78
CA ASP A 205 -11.42 3.10 2.44
C ASP A 205 -10.08 3.87 2.43
N GLY A 206 -9.19 3.45 1.56
CA GLY A 206 -7.88 4.09 1.36
C GLY A 206 -6.72 3.42 2.09
N GLN A 207 -5.56 4.04 1.95
CA GLN A 207 -4.32 3.55 2.60
C GLN A 207 -4.30 3.95 4.07
N PRO A 208 -3.90 3.05 4.97
CA PRO A 208 -3.70 3.38 6.37
C PRO A 208 -2.58 4.41 6.54
N ASN A 209 -2.57 5.13 7.66
CA ASN A 209 -1.41 5.95 8.01
C ASN A 209 -0.15 5.09 8.16
N LEU A 210 1.02 5.72 8.09
CA LEU A 210 2.29 5.02 8.07
C LEU A 210 2.47 4.07 9.26
N LYS A 211 2.06 4.47 10.47
CA LYS A 211 2.20 3.64 11.68
C LYS A 211 1.38 2.35 11.60
N ILE A 212 0.13 2.45 11.11
CA ILE A 212 -0.74 1.29 10.93
C ILE A 212 -0.21 0.41 9.80
N TYR A 213 0.24 1.04 8.69
CA TYR A 213 0.83 0.32 7.57
C TYR A 213 2.04 -0.52 8.02
N GLN A 214 2.97 0.08 8.76
CA GLN A 214 4.14 -0.61 9.29
C GLN A 214 3.76 -1.77 10.21
N ALA A 215 2.86 -1.54 11.17
CA ALA A 215 2.41 -2.61 12.08
C ALA A 215 1.78 -3.80 11.34
N MET A 216 1.01 -3.56 10.27
CA MET A 216 0.44 -4.62 9.45
C MET A 216 1.50 -5.31 8.59
N GLU A 217 2.46 -4.56 8.08
CA GLU A 217 3.59 -5.12 7.35
C GLU A 217 4.44 -6.01 8.24
N ASP A 218 4.79 -5.56 9.45
CA ASP A 218 5.54 -6.35 10.44
C ASP A 218 4.81 -7.65 10.78
N GLU A 219 3.50 -7.59 10.97
CA GLU A 219 2.67 -8.77 11.24
C GLU A 219 2.69 -9.79 10.07
N TRP A 220 2.73 -9.31 8.82
CA TRP A 220 2.90 -10.17 7.64
C TRP A 220 4.31 -10.76 7.57
N LEU A 221 5.33 -9.93 7.78
CA LEU A 221 6.75 -10.34 7.76
C LEU A 221 7.06 -11.39 8.82
N ASP A 222 6.51 -11.24 10.04
CA ASP A 222 6.68 -12.22 11.12
C ASP A 222 6.14 -13.59 10.72
N ARG A 223 4.98 -13.65 10.04
CA ARG A 223 4.45 -14.90 9.51
C ARG A 223 5.33 -15.46 8.39
N CYS A 224 5.74 -14.63 7.45
CA CYS A 224 6.63 -15.06 6.38
C CYS A 224 7.92 -15.68 6.95
N ASN A 225 8.53 -15.04 7.94
CA ASN A 225 9.72 -15.56 8.62
C ASN A 225 9.45 -16.88 9.34
N LYS A 226 8.32 -17.00 10.05
CA LYS A 226 7.90 -18.23 10.74
C LYS A 226 7.76 -19.40 9.77
N TYR A 227 7.23 -19.18 8.58
CA TYR A 227 6.96 -20.21 7.57
C TYR A 227 8.06 -20.33 6.50
N GLY A 228 9.13 -19.53 6.58
CA GLY A 228 10.26 -19.59 5.67
C GLY A 228 9.91 -19.23 4.23
N VAL A 229 9.00 -18.27 4.02
CA VAL A 229 8.57 -17.80 2.70
C VAL A 229 8.89 -16.32 2.52
N ALA A 230 9.41 -15.94 1.35
CA ALA A 230 9.66 -14.53 1.05
C ALA A 230 8.35 -13.72 1.02
N PRO A 231 8.33 -12.48 1.57
CA PRO A 231 7.10 -11.71 1.73
C PRO A 231 6.32 -11.46 0.44
N ASN A 232 7.03 -11.17 -0.66
CA ASN A 232 6.40 -10.98 -1.96
C ASN A 232 5.88 -12.30 -2.53
N VAL A 233 6.61 -13.40 -2.36
CA VAL A 233 6.17 -14.74 -2.77
C VAL A 233 4.89 -15.14 -2.05
N ALA A 234 4.83 -14.97 -0.72
CA ALA A 234 3.63 -15.25 0.06
C ALA A 234 2.42 -14.40 -0.35
N ARG A 235 2.66 -13.18 -0.83
CA ARG A 235 1.60 -12.28 -1.30
C ARG A 235 1.04 -12.71 -2.66
N GLU A 236 1.85 -13.30 -3.52
CA GLU A 236 1.45 -13.67 -4.88
C GLU A 236 0.82 -15.08 -4.97
N ILE A 237 0.97 -15.93 -3.91
CA ILE A 237 0.26 -17.20 -3.73
C ILE A 237 -1.22 -16.95 -3.38
#